data_1d88e65d98988a1e199284234105d3fa
#
_entry.id   1d88e65d98988a1e199284234105d3fa
#
_cell.length_a   1.000
_cell.length_b   1.000
_cell.length_c   1.000
_cell.angle_alpha   90.00
_cell.angle_beta   90.00
_cell.angle_gamma   90.00
#
_symmetry.space_group_name_H-M   'P 1'
#
loop_
_entity.id
_entity.type
_entity.pdbx_description
1 polymer ?
#
loop_
_entity_poly.entity_id
_entity_poly.type
_entity_poly.pdbx_seq_one_letter_code
_entity_poly.pdbx_strand_id
1 'polypeptide(L)'
;VGVALVGICFLFPSVLQAQTPDQAEFFEAKIRPVLASKCNACHTGLKSGGLQLDSRRNILKGGNDGPVIVLGKPDDSLLIAAISHTHERIKMPLNGPKLDDETIENFKKWIQNGAVWPESPEEFFDGQVRPVLAANCLPCHGATPMGGFRLDTRESLLKGGPLGAALVPGDADKSLLIQAVQQTHDKLKMPPGKKLSEAEIADLVAWVKNGAVWAGGALTASPDDYQITPEQKAFWSFQPIKKPTVPRIKNAARAKTPVDNFILAQLEAKGLKLAPAAGKRALIRRATYDLTGLPPTPQEVDAFLADRSPQAFAKVVDRLLASPHYGERWGRHWLDVARYADTAGDSADYPIPQAYLYRNYVIYSFNRDKPYDEFIREQIAGDLMPAKSEPEKWEHSVATGYLAIAKRFSVKPENYKYLTIDDTIDNLGKTFLGMSVACARCHNHKYDPIPSKDYYALYGILDSTRFPFAGSENINEQRDLVYRLPPEKVEAALKPFNDQLKPLDEQLKKLEEEKKVLDKAGNGAGADDTPHPVAAHGTRTVQDIDKDIREVKKQR
;
A
#
# COMPACT_ATOMS: atom_id res chain seq x y z
N VAL A 1 28.01 -52.48 40.14
CA VAL A 1 28.25 -51.09 40.56
C VAL A 1 27.78 -50.20 39.40
N GLY A 2 26.54 -49.79 39.48
CA GLY A 2 25.94 -48.88 38.50
C GLY A 2 25.73 -47.51 39.17
N VAL A 3 26.33 -46.49 38.58
CA VAL A 3 26.12 -45.09 38.99
C VAL A 3 24.99 -44.51 38.14
N ALA A 4 23.87 -44.18 38.79
CA ALA A 4 22.76 -43.46 38.16
C ALA A 4 23.06 -41.94 38.22
N LEU A 5 23.20 -41.29 37.05
CA LEU A 5 23.25 -39.86 36.90
C LEU A 5 21.80 -39.30 36.92
N VAL A 6 21.45 -38.63 38.00
CA VAL A 6 20.19 -37.86 38.10
C VAL A 6 20.42 -36.50 37.43
N GLY A 7 19.82 -36.33 36.25
CA GLY A 7 19.76 -35.04 35.55
C GLY A 7 18.75 -34.12 36.23
N ILE A 8 19.23 -33.08 36.91
CA ILE A 8 18.40 -32.02 37.47
C ILE A 8 18.05 -31.05 36.32
N CYS A 9 16.81 -31.15 35.85
CA CYS A 9 16.22 -30.20 34.92
C CYS A 9 15.86 -28.90 35.70
N PHE A 10 16.66 -27.84 35.54
CA PHE A 10 16.29 -26.52 36.03
C PHE A 10 15.17 -25.94 35.16
N LEU A 11 13.95 -26.07 35.64
CA LEU A 11 12.81 -25.32 35.17
C LEU A 11 13.01 -23.88 35.65
N PHE A 12 13.43 -22.98 34.78
CA PHE A 12 13.34 -21.55 35.01
C PHE A 12 11.88 -21.12 34.86
N PRO A 13 11.21 -20.65 35.91
CA PRO A 13 9.92 -20.03 35.75
C PRO A 13 10.11 -18.69 35.01
N SER A 14 9.53 -18.56 33.82
CA SER A 14 9.36 -17.26 33.18
C SER A 14 8.42 -16.43 34.03
N VAL A 15 8.97 -15.67 34.96
CA VAL A 15 8.22 -14.69 35.73
C VAL A 15 7.86 -13.56 34.78
N LEU A 16 6.59 -13.49 34.36
CA LEU A 16 6.01 -12.25 33.83
C LEU A 16 6.09 -11.24 34.98
N GLN A 17 7.10 -10.39 34.97
CA GLN A 17 7.19 -9.27 35.87
C GLN A 17 6.07 -8.27 35.53
N ALA A 18 5.18 -8.04 36.48
CA ALA A 18 4.21 -6.95 36.38
C ALA A 18 4.97 -5.63 36.18
N GLN A 19 4.56 -4.86 35.17
CA GLN A 19 5.15 -3.55 34.87
C GLN A 19 4.96 -2.63 36.06
N THR A 20 6.07 -2.03 36.58
CA THR A 20 5.96 -1.01 37.59
C THR A 20 5.64 0.35 36.94
N PRO A 21 4.86 1.24 37.60
CA PRO A 21 4.55 2.56 37.06
C PRO A 21 5.82 3.34 36.65
N ASP A 22 6.89 3.22 37.38
CA ASP A 22 8.17 3.89 37.10
C ASP A 22 8.83 3.45 35.79
N GLN A 23 8.68 2.18 35.41
CA GLN A 23 9.26 1.64 34.16
C GLN A 23 8.47 2.08 32.93
N ALA A 24 7.15 2.19 33.06
CA ALA A 24 6.29 2.73 32.04
C ALA A 24 6.56 4.21 31.78
N GLU A 25 6.64 5.00 32.84
CA GLU A 25 6.97 6.43 32.76
C GLU A 25 8.37 6.65 32.15
N PHE A 26 9.35 5.84 32.55
CA PHE A 26 10.69 5.90 31.96
C PHE A 26 10.69 5.67 30.45
N PHE A 27 9.95 4.67 29.98
CA PHE A 27 9.83 4.39 28.55
C PHE A 27 9.20 5.56 27.80
N GLU A 28 8.07 6.09 28.29
CA GLU A 28 7.37 7.22 27.67
C GLU A 28 8.22 8.49 27.62
N ALA A 29 8.98 8.76 28.70
CA ALA A 29 9.79 9.97 28.80
C ALA A 29 11.12 9.89 28.05
N LYS A 30 11.78 8.73 28.00
CA LYS A 30 13.17 8.60 27.53
C LYS A 30 13.35 7.75 26.27
N ILE A 31 12.53 6.75 26.03
CA ILE A 31 12.72 5.78 24.94
C ILE A 31 11.79 6.06 23.74
N ARG A 32 10.46 6.17 23.98
CA ARG A 32 9.48 6.38 22.90
C ARG A 32 9.77 7.62 22.04
N PRO A 33 10.15 8.79 22.57
CA PRO A 33 10.44 9.96 21.75
C PRO A 33 11.64 9.77 20.81
N VAL A 34 12.65 9.01 21.25
CA VAL A 34 13.83 8.71 20.42
C VAL A 34 13.46 7.73 19.31
N LEU A 35 12.73 6.65 19.63
CA LEU A 35 12.23 5.71 18.64
C LEU A 35 11.40 6.46 17.58
N ALA A 36 10.47 7.31 18.01
CA ALA A 36 9.60 8.08 17.11
C ALA A 36 10.38 9.02 16.19
N SER A 37 11.35 9.77 16.74
CA SER A 37 12.06 10.83 15.99
C SER A 37 13.27 10.35 15.19
N LYS A 38 13.92 9.25 15.59
CA LYS A 38 15.19 8.80 15.01
C LYS A 38 15.11 7.45 14.29
N CYS A 39 14.12 6.61 14.61
CA CYS A 39 14.11 5.21 14.16
C CYS A 39 12.89 4.88 13.30
N ASN A 40 11.69 5.34 13.67
CA ASN A 40 10.42 4.90 13.09
C ASN A 40 10.26 5.24 11.60
N ALA A 41 10.88 6.32 11.12
CA ALA A 41 10.83 6.68 9.70
C ALA A 41 11.31 5.54 8.78
N CYS A 42 12.29 4.75 9.23
CA CYS A 42 12.85 3.64 8.45
C CYS A 42 12.38 2.27 8.98
N HIS A 43 12.07 2.15 10.28
CA HIS A 43 11.81 0.88 10.95
C HIS A 43 10.35 0.69 11.39
N THR A 44 9.38 1.32 10.70
CA THR A 44 7.95 1.02 10.79
C THR A 44 7.42 0.58 9.42
N GLY A 45 6.93 1.48 8.62
CA GLY A 45 6.37 1.19 7.30
C GLY A 45 7.36 0.60 6.30
N LEU A 46 8.59 1.14 6.23
CA LEU A 46 9.63 0.69 5.29
C LEU A 46 10.29 -0.64 5.68
N LYS A 47 10.22 -1.03 6.94
CA LYS A 47 10.82 -2.26 7.48
C LYS A 47 12.28 -2.48 7.05
N SER A 48 13.07 -1.42 7.05
CA SER A 48 14.48 -1.47 6.63
C SER A 48 15.24 -2.56 7.38
N GLY A 49 15.95 -3.43 6.67
CA GLY A 49 16.61 -4.61 7.25
C GLY A 49 15.64 -5.66 7.82
N GLY A 50 14.36 -5.66 7.43
CA GLY A 50 13.34 -6.53 7.98
C GLY A 50 12.92 -6.21 9.41
N LEU A 51 13.47 -5.13 9.99
CA LEU A 51 13.25 -4.72 11.39
C LEU A 51 12.09 -3.74 11.51
N GLN A 52 11.20 -3.97 12.49
CA GLN A 52 10.17 -3.03 12.92
C GLN A 52 10.38 -2.67 14.39
N LEU A 53 10.26 -1.37 14.71
CA LEU A 53 10.50 -0.79 16.05
C LEU A 53 9.24 -0.08 16.58
N ASP A 54 8.06 -0.54 16.19
CA ASP A 54 6.76 0.06 16.52
C ASP A 54 6.01 -0.65 17.65
N SER A 55 6.49 -1.82 18.07
CA SER A 55 5.91 -2.58 19.19
C SER A 55 6.95 -3.45 19.89
N ARG A 56 6.65 -3.83 21.13
CA ARG A 56 7.51 -4.75 21.89
C ARG A 56 7.72 -6.08 21.16
N ARG A 57 6.67 -6.63 20.57
CA ARG A 57 6.73 -7.89 19.80
C ARG A 57 7.70 -7.77 18.64
N ASN A 58 7.60 -6.71 17.87
CA ASN A 58 8.38 -6.53 16.66
C ASN A 58 9.86 -6.28 16.97
N ILE A 59 10.18 -5.51 18.01
CA ILE A 59 11.57 -5.29 18.42
C ILE A 59 12.22 -6.56 18.97
N LEU A 60 11.47 -7.38 19.70
CA LEU A 60 11.95 -8.68 20.19
C LEU A 60 12.08 -9.73 19.09
N LYS A 61 11.23 -9.66 18.05
CA LYS A 61 11.34 -10.51 16.87
C LYS A 61 12.64 -10.25 16.10
N GLY A 62 13.09 -8.99 16.07
CA GLY A 62 14.28 -8.57 15.34
C GLY A 62 14.07 -8.43 13.84
N GLY A 63 15.16 -8.35 13.11
CA GLY A 63 15.21 -8.19 11.66
C GLY A 63 15.97 -9.31 10.95
N ASN A 64 16.45 -9.02 9.74
CA ASN A 64 17.17 -10.00 8.90
C ASN A 64 18.48 -10.47 9.54
N ASP A 65 19.11 -9.67 10.41
CA ASP A 65 20.33 -9.99 11.13
C ASP A 65 20.05 -10.66 12.50
N GLY A 66 18.81 -11.03 12.78
CA GLY A 66 18.38 -11.68 14.01
C GLY A 66 17.80 -10.74 15.08
N PRO A 67 17.71 -11.20 16.35
CA PRO A 67 17.21 -10.41 17.46
C PRO A 67 18.04 -9.13 17.70
N VAL A 68 17.38 -7.99 17.84
CA VAL A 68 18.06 -6.71 18.07
C VAL A 68 18.17 -6.34 19.55
N ILE A 69 17.39 -7.02 20.39
CA ILE A 69 17.41 -6.88 21.86
C ILE A 69 17.57 -8.25 22.50
N VAL A 70 18.45 -8.36 23.47
CA VAL A 70 18.56 -9.46 24.41
C VAL A 70 18.13 -8.98 25.78
N LEU A 71 16.97 -9.42 26.26
CA LEU A 71 16.38 -8.94 27.51
C LEU A 71 17.34 -9.10 28.70
N GLY A 72 17.51 -8.05 29.49
CA GLY A 72 18.42 -8.01 30.63
C GLY A 72 19.91 -7.92 30.28
N LYS A 73 20.26 -7.90 28.96
CA LYS A 73 21.64 -7.90 28.47
C LYS A 73 21.86 -6.81 27.43
N PRO A 74 21.99 -5.55 27.82
CA PRO A 74 22.17 -4.46 26.90
C PRO A 74 23.43 -4.60 26.02
N ASP A 75 24.54 -5.04 26.57
CA ASP A 75 25.80 -5.16 25.83
C ASP A 75 25.80 -6.31 24.78
N ASP A 76 24.93 -7.31 24.95
CA ASP A 76 24.70 -8.38 23.97
C ASP A 76 23.65 -7.99 22.93
N SER A 77 23.06 -6.81 23.03
CA SER A 77 21.95 -6.35 22.19
C SER A 77 22.47 -5.58 20.97
N LEU A 78 22.15 -6.07 19.76
CA LEU A 78 22.54 -5.44 18.50
C LEU A 78 22.07 -3.97 18.42
N LEU A 79 20.92 -3.64 19.00
CA LEU A 79 20.43 -2.27 19.07
C LEU A 79 21.47 -1.33 19.68
N ILE A 80 22.05 -1.70 20.82
CA ILE A 80 23.06 -0.88 21.52
C ILE A 80 24.31 -0.73 20.65
N ALA A 81 24.83 -1.81 20.08
CA ALA A 81 25.98 -1.77 19.20
C ALA A 81 25.74 -0.87 17.97
N ALA A 82 24.53 -0.90 17.40
CA ALA A 82 24.16 -0.09 16.26
C ALA A 82 24.08 1.41 16.59
N ILE A 83 23.38 1.80 17.69
CA ILE A 83 23.20 3.21 18.05
C ILE A 83 24.47 3.84 18.66
N SER A 84 25.40 3.02 19.17
CA SER A 84 26.72 3.44 19.66
C SER A 84 27.78 3.48 18.57
N HIS A 85 27.45 3.00 17.34
CA HIS A 85 28.37 2.84 16.21
C HIS A 85 29.55 1.89 16.50
N THR A 86 29.41 0.96 17.45
CA THR A 86 30.43 -0.04 17.78
C THR A 86 30.33 -1.29 16.93
N HIS A 87 29.19 -1.51 16.26
CA HIS A 87 29.05 -2.63 15.33
C HIS A 87 29.82 -2.37 14.01
N GLU A 88 30.49 -3.39 13.46
CA GLU A 88 31.36 -3.24 12.29
C GLU A 88 30.61 -2.74 11.05
N ARG A 89 29.42 -3.26 10.79
CA ARG A 89 28.63 -2.99 9.57
C ARG A 89 27.39 -2.13 9.80
N ILE A 90 26.74 -2.24 10.96
CA ILE A 90 25.46 -1.60 11.24
C ILE A 90 25.69 -0.40 12.15
N LYS A 91 25.45 0.79 11.62
CA LYS A 91 25.58 2.07 12.33
C LYS A 91 24.28 2.84 12.16
N MET A 92 23.58 3.12 13.27
CA MET A 92 22.29 3.81 13.28
C MET A 92 22.35 5.07 14.16
N PRO A 93 21.69 6.17 13.76
CA PRO A 93 20.92 6.35 12.53
C PRO A 93 21.78 6.29 11.26
N LEU A 94 21.23 5.74 10.19
CA LEU A 94 21.95 5.60 8.91
C LEU A 94 22.36 6.99 8.39
N ASN A 95 23.66 7.16 8.04
CA ASN A 95 24.25 8.42 7.58
C ASN A 95 24.19 9.57 8.61
N GLY A 96 23.87 9.29 9.86
CA GLY A 96 23.87 10.25 10.96
C GLY A 96 24.96 9.98 11.99
N PRO A 97 25.18 10.90 12.97
CA PRO A 97 26.05 10.63 14.10
C PRO A 97 25.48 9.55 15.01
N LYS A 98 26.32 8.91 15.82
CA LYS A 98 25.84 8.05 16.91
C LYS A 98 24.90 8.86 17.83
N LEU A 99 24.01 8.18 18.52
CA LEU A 99 23.21 8.84 19.57
C LEU A 99 24.13 9.35 20.68
N ASP A 100 23.67 10.37 21.39
CA ASP A 100 24.40 10.89 22.54
C ASP A 100 24.48 9.83 23.66
N ASP A 101 25.49 9.97 24.50
CA ASP A 101 25.80 8.94 25.50
C ASP A 101 24.70 8.81 26.55
N GLU A 102 23.96 9.89 26.92
CA GLU A 102 22.79 9.82 27.79
C GLU A 102 21.69 8.97 27.17
N THR A 103 21.39 9.18 25.89
CA THR A 103 20.37 8.41 25.18
C THR A 103 20.76 6.93 25.11
N ILE A 104 22.03 6.62 24.81
CA ILE A 104 22.52 5.24 24.77
C ILE A 104 22.36 4.57 26.12
N GLU A 105 22.74 5.24 27.21
CA GLU A 105 22.58 4.73 28.58
C GLU A 105 21.10 4.54 28.96
N ASN A 106 20.20 5.40 28.50
CA ASN A 106 18.76 5.20 28.68
C ASN A 106 18.27 3.91 27.97
N PHE A 107 18.72 3.63 26.75
CA PHE A 107 18.41 2.39 26.06
C PHE A 107 18.99 1.16 26.77
N LYS A 108 20.22 1.23 27.28
CA LYS A 108 20.82 0.15 28.08
C LYS A 108 20.00 -0.12 29.33
N LYS A 109 19.65 0.92 30.10
CA LYS A 109 18.81 0.82 31.29
C LYS A 109 17.45 0.21 30.98
N TRP A 110 16.84 0.62 29.89
CA TRP A 110 15.55 0.08 29.44
C TRP A 110 15.65 -1.44 29.13
N ILE A 111 16.69 -1.86 28.39
CA ILE A 111 16.93 -3.28 28.08
C ILE A 111 17.24 -4.09 29.36
N GLN A 112 18.09 -3.53 30.23
CA GLN A 112 18.44 -4.14 31.52
C GLN A 112 17.20 -4.42 32.37
N ASN A 113 16.21 -3.51 32.35
CA ASN A 113 14.95 -3.62 33.06
C ASN A 113 13.88 -4.42 32.32
N GLY A 114 14.26 -5.24 31.32
CA GLY A 114 13.34 -6.14 30.59
C GLY A 114 12.63 -5.51 29.40
N ALA A 115 13.10 -4.37 28.91
CA ALA A 115 12.56 -3.66 27.75
C ALA A 115 11.03 -3.47 27.86
N VAL A 116 10.59 -2.91 28.99
CA VAL A 116 9.17 -2.65 29.26
C VAL A 116 8.64 -1.66 28.21
N TRP A 117 7.55 -2.06 27.56
CA TRP A 117 6.85 -1.27 26.56
C TRP A 117 5.41 -1.07 27.04
N PRO A 118 5.05 0.10 27.53
CA PRO A 118 3.67 0.38 27.96
C PRO A 118 2.77 0.39 26.74
N GLU A 119 1.86 -0.54 26.69
CA GLU A 119 0.76 -0.55 25.72
C GLU A 119 -0.52 -0.32 26.52
N SER A 120 -1.41 0.55 26.03
CA SER A 120 -2.75 0.61 26.61
C SER A 120 -3.46 -0.73 26.34
N PRO A 121 -4.46 -1.12 27.13
CA PRO A 121 -5.24 -2.32 26.84
C PRO A 121 -5.84 -2.33 25.44
N GLU A 122 -6.16 -1.16 24.88
CA GLU A 122 -6.64 -0.95 23.54
C GLU A 122 -5.55 -1.18 22.49
N GLU A 123 -4.35 -0.64 22.71
CA GLU A 123 -3.19 -0.85 21.82
C GLU A 123 -2.75 -2.32 21.83
N PHE A 124 -2.78 -2.96 23.00
CA PHE A 124 -2.50 -4.39 23.11
C PHE A 124 -3.50 -5.23 22.33
N PHE A 125 -4.79 -4.91 22.45
CA PHE A 125 -5.82 -5.59 21.66
C PHE A 125 -5.59 -5.41 20.16
N ASP A 126 -5.37 -4.18 19.70
CA ASP A 126 -5.20 -3.88 18.28
C ASP A 126 -3.90 -4.48 17.71
N GLY A 127 -2.82 -4.45 18.47
CA GLY A 127 -1.50 -4.90 18.02
C GLY A 127 -1.28 -6.41 18.12
N GLN A 128 -1.81 -7.05 19.15
CA GLN A 128 -1.50 -8.46 19.46
C GLN A 128 -2.71 -9.38 19.27
N VAL A 129 -3.88 -9.01 19.77
CA VAL A 129 -5.06 -9.90 19.83
C VAL A 129 -5.87 -9.86 18.53
N ARG A 130 -6.18 -8.67 18.02
CA ARG A 130 -6.97 -8.50 16.80
C ARG A 130 -6.38 -9.26 15.59
N PRO A 131 -5.08 -9.21 15.29
CA PRO A 131 -4.50 -9.97 14.18
C PRO A 131 -4.63 -11.48 14.36
N VAL A 132 -4.51 -12.00 15.57
CA VAL A 132 -4.66 -13.43 15.86
C VAL A 132 -6.10 -13.87 15.62
N LEU A 133 -7.08 -13.13 16.16
CA LEU A 133 -8.51 -13.41 15.96
C LEU A 133 -8.90 -13.31 14.49
N ALA A 134 -8.43 -12.26 13.81
CA ALA A 134 -8.74 -12.04 12.40
C ALA A 134 -8.20 -13.16 11.49
N ALA A 135 -6.94 -13.57 11.70
CA ALA A 135 -6.29 -14.54 10.84
C ALA A 135 -6.74 -15.99 11.10
N ASN A 136 -7.06 -16.35 12.36
CA ASN A 136 -7.24 -17.73 12.75
C ASN A 136 -8.69 -18.09 13.13
N CYS A 137 -9.53 -17.11 13.41
CA CYS A 137 -10.87 -17.35 13.96
C CYS A 137 -12.00 -16.81 13.08
N LEU A 138 -11.88 -15.58 12.58
CA LEU A 138 -12.92 -14.92 11.78
C LEU A 138 -13.34 -15.65 10.51
N PRO A 139 -12.45 -16.37 9.77
CA PRO A 139 -12.86 -17.10 8.57
C PRO A 139 -14.00 -18.09 8.83
N CYS A 140 -14.07 -18.64 10.06
CA CYS A 140 -15.11 -19.61 10.45
C CYS A 140 -16.18 -19.02 11.40
N HIS A 141 -15.82 -18.00 12.20
CA HIS A 141 -16.68 -17.45 13.24
C HIS A 141 -17.03 -15.97 13.04
N GLY A 142 -16.97 -15.49 11.80
CA GLY A 142 -17.36 -14.13 11.40
C GLY A 142 -18.83 -14.04 10.97
N ALA A 143 -19.08 -13.42 9.82
CA ALA A 143 -20.44 -13.15 9.31
C ALA A 143 -21.28 -14.41 9.06
N THR A 144 -20.64 -15.54 8.70
CA THR A 144 -21.31 -16.84 8.55
C THR A 144 -20.84 -17.77 9.67
N PRO A 145 -21.50 -17.79 10.83
CA PRO A 145 -21.01 -18.44 12.03
C PRO A 145 -21.06 -19.95 11.93
N MET A 146 -19.92 -20.61 11.92
CA MET A 146 -19.84 -22.06 12.06
C MET A 146 -20.12 -22.48 13.51
N GLY A 147 -20.92 -23.52 13.71
CA GLY A 147 -21.29 -24.00 15.05
C GLY A 147 -22.19 -23.05 15.84
N GLY A 148 -22.84 -22.07 15.18
CA GLY A 148 -23.73 -21.11 15.83
C GLY A 148 -23.03 -20.11 16.75
N PHE A 149 -21.72 -19.90 16.58
CA PHE A 149 -20.89 -19.03 17.40
C PHE A 149 -20.20 -17.94 16.57
N ARG A 150 -20.31 -16.67 17.00
CA ARG A 150 -19.61 -15.51 16.42
C ARG A 150 -18.58 -14.97 17.41
N LEU A 151 -17.47 -14.44 16.85
CA LEU A 151 -16.45 -13.79 17.67
C LEU A 151 -16.00 -12.43 17.09
N ASP A 152 -16.78 -11.87 16.23
CA ASP A 152 -16.52 -10.60 15.55
C ASP A 152 -16.71 -9.38 16.45
N THR A 153 -17.38 -9.52 17.60
CA THR A 153 -17.53 -8.47 18.61
C THR A 153 -17.27 -9.02 20.01
N ARG A 154 -16.91 -8.12 20.94
CA ARG A 154 -16.80 -8.48 22.35
C ARG A 154 -18.13 -9.03 22.91
N GLU A 155 -19.24 -8.42 22.51
CA GLU A 155 -20.57 -8.86 22.93
C GLU A 155 -20.88 -10.28 22.47
N SER A 156 -20.53 -10.61 21.22
CA SER A 156 -20.69 -11.97 20.68
C SER A 156 -19.86 -13.00 21.45
N LEU A 157 -18.64 -12.65 21.85
CA LEU A 157 -17.78 -13.51 22.68
C LEU A 157 -18.35 -13.71 24.10
N LEU A 158 -18.90 -12.65 24.71
CA LEU A 158 -19.53 -12.72 26.03
C LEU A 158 -20.84 -13.52 25.99
N LYS A 159 -21.62 -13.37 24.91
CA LYS A 159 -22.84 -14.17 24.69
C LYS A 159 -22.49 -15.63 24.43
N GLY A 160 -21.43 -15.89 23.65
CA GLY A 160 -20.98 -17.22 23.29
C GLY A 160 -21.89 -17.96 22.32
N GLY A 161 -21.78 -19.29 22.32
CA GLY A 161 -22.52 -20.19 21.45
C GLY A 161 -23.31 -21.27 22.23
N PRO A 162 -23.65 -22.38 21.58
CA PRO A 162 -24.41 -23.48 22.21
C PRO A 162 -23.75 -24.08 23.46
N LEU A 163 -22.43 -23.90 23.65
CA LEU A 163 -21.66 -24.40 24.80
C LEU A 163 -21.50 -23.35 25.91
N GLY A 164 -22.10 -22.18 25.78
CA GLY A 164 -21.99 -21.08 26.74
C GLY A 164 -21.10 -19.94 26.30
N ALA A 165 -20.78 -19.04 27.24
CA ALA A 165 -19.93 -17.88 26.99
C ALA A 165 -18.52 -18.31 26.55
N ALA A 166 -18.03 -17.71 25.47
CA ALA A 166 -16.69 -18.00 24.98
C ALA A 166 -15.62 -17.24 25.75
N LEU A 167 -16.01 -16.13 26.41
CA LEU A 167 -15.13 -15.21 27.10
C LEU A 167 -15.67 -14.91 28.51
N VAL A 168 -14.82 -15.08 29.50
CA VAL A 168 -15.04 -14.65 30.89
C VAL A 168 -13.95 -13.63 31.21
N PRO A 169 -14.24 -12.30 31.15
CA PRO A 169 -13.24 -11.28 31.40
C PRO A 169 -12.59 -11.43 32.80
N GLY A 170 -11.27 -11.37 32.86
CA GLY A 170 -10.50 -11.58 34.07
C GLY A 170 -10.19 -13.04 34.38
N ASP A 171 -10.88 -14.02 33.78
CA ASP A 171 -10.70 -15.45 34.08
C ASP A 171 -10.41 -16.23 32.77
N ALA A 172 -9.12 -16.39 32.48
CA ALA A 172 -8.68 -17.09 31.29
C ALA A 172 -9.02 -18.59 31.34
N ASP A 173 -8.95 -19.22 32.51
CA ASP A 173 -9.15 -20.66 32.67
C ASP A 173 -10.63 -21.06 32.49
N LYS A 174 -11.56 -20.17 32.80
CA LYS A 174 -12.99 -20.35 32.55
C LYS A 174 -13.44 -19.92 31.14
N SER A 175 -12.58 -19.28 30.38
CA SER A 175 -12.90 -18.83 29.02
C SER A 175 -12.80 -19.98 28.03
N LEU A 176 -13.93 -20.40 27.41
CA LEU A 176 -13.96 -21.47 26.39
C LEU A 176 -13.02 -21.14 25.21
N LEU A 177 -12.85 -19.88 24.85
CA LEU A 177 -11.90 -19.45 23.84
C LEU A 177 -10.48 -19.91 24.18
N ILE A 178 -10.04 -19.69 25.41
CA ILE A 178 -8.70 -20.04 25.87
C ILE A 178 -8.53 -21.57 25.91
N GLN A 179 -9.49 -22.28 26.49
CA GLN A 179 -9.46 -23.73 26.52
C GLN A 179 -9.41 -24.34 25.11
N ALA A 180 -10.14 -23.78 24.15
CA ALA A 180 -10.17 -24.25 22.77
C ALA A 180 -8.83 -24.03 22.05
N VAL A 181 -8.20 -22.86 22.19
CA VAL A 181 -6.91 -22.55 21.54
C VAL A 181 -5.73 -23.25 22.21
N GLN A 182 -5.78 -23.49 23.52
CA GLN A 182 -4.82 -24.34 24.24
C GLN A 182 -5.03 -25.84 23.97
N GLN A 183 -6.17 -26.21 23.35
CA GLN A 183 -6.58 -27.60 23.09
C GLN A 183 -6.80 -28.44 24.36
N THR A 184 -7.11 -27.80 25.48
CA THR A 184 -7.36 -28.42 26.78
C THR A 184 -8.81 -28.87 26.97
N HIS A 185 -9.75 -28.35 26.17
CA HIS A 185 -11.15 -28.72 26.22
C HIS A 185 -11.39 -30.07 25.51
N ASP A 186 -12.19 -30.96 26.09
CA ASP A 186 -12.39 -32.33 25.59
C ASP A 186 -12.94 -32.38 24.15
N LYS A 187 -13.83 -31.47 23.80
CA LYS A 187 -14.56 -31.45 22.51
C LYS A 187 -14.16 -30.29 21.59
N LEU A 188 -13.48 -29.25 22.09
CA LEU A 188 -13.13 -28.07 21.32
C LEU A 188 -11.62 -27.96 21.15
N LYS A 189 -11.15 -28.06 19.92
CA LYS A 189 -9.75 -27.83 19.55
C LYS A 189 -9.72 -26.86 18.37
N MET A 190 -9.31 -25.63 18.63
CA MET A 190 -9.33 -24.56 17.65
C MET A 190 -7.95 -23.92 17.48
N PRO A 191 -7.58 -23.46 16.27
CA PRO A 191 -8.24 -23.73 14.99
C PRO A 191 -8.16 -25.21 14.59
N PRO A 192 -9.13 -25.75 13.80
CA PRO A 192 -9.09 -27.14 13.36
C PRO A 192 -7.83 -27.42 12.53
N GLY A 193 -7.15 -28.54 12.83
CA GLY A 193 -5.95 -28.97 12.09
C GLY A 193 -4.67 -28.15 12.29
N LYS A 194 -4.72 -27.09 13.11
CA LYS A 194 -3.59 -26.21 13.41
C LYS A 194 -3.59 -25.85 14.90
N LYS A 195 -2.42 -25.71 15.51
CA LYS A 195 -2.27 -25.12 16.84
C LYS A 195 -1.70 -23.71 16.70
N LEU A 196 -2.19 -22.76 17.47
CA LEU A 196 -1.58 -21.43 17.58
C LEU A 196 -0.19 -21.55 18.21
N SER A 197 0.68 -20.60 17.90
CA SER A 197 1.99 -20.51 18.59
C SER A 197 1.79 -20.21 20.07
N GLU A 198 2.77 -20.57 20.88
CA GLU A 198 2.72 -20.28 22.33
C GLU A 198 2.65 -18.79 22.63
N ALA A 199 3.27 -17.95 21.78
CA ALA A 199 3.17 -16.51 21.87
C ALA A 199 1.74 -16.00 21.61
N GLU A 200 1.08 -16.46 20.54
CA GLU A 200 -0.31 -16.08 20.24
C GLU A 200 -1.27 -16.54 21.35
N ILE A 201 -1.07 -17.71 21.91
CA ILE A 201 -1.87 -18.20 23.05
C ILE A 201 -1.61 -17.35 24.29
N ALA A 202 -0.36 -16.98 24.56
CA ALA A 202 0.00 -16.13 25.70
C ALA A 202 -0.64 -14.73 25.59
N ASP A 203 -0.65 -14.14 24.38
CA ASP A 203 -1.29 -12.87 24.11
C ASP A 203 -2.81 -12.92 24.37
N LEU A 204 -3.48 -13.98 23.90
CA LEU A 204 -4.91 -14.18 24.17
C LEU A 204 -5.20 -14.37 25.68
N VAL A 205 -4.39 -15.12 26.39
CA VAL A 205 -4.50 -15.33 27.83
C VAL A 205 -4.30 -14.01 28.58
N ALA A 206 -3.28 -13.24 28.22
CA ALA A 206 -3.00 -11.93 28.83
C ALA A 206 -4.16 -10.96 28.58
N TRP A 207 -4.69 -10.92 27.38
CA TRP A 207 -5.85 -10.10 27.02
C TRP A 207 -7.08 -10.43 27.89
N VAL A 208 -7.40 -11.71 28.03
CA VAL A 208 -8.55 -12.14 28.87
C VAL A 208 -8.31 -11.77 30.33
N LYS A 209 -7.13 -12.04 30.89
CA LYS A 209 -6.77 -11.70 32.29
C LYS A 209 -6.86 -10.21 32.57
N ASN A 210 -6.55 -9.36 31.59
CA ASN A 210 -6.64 -7.90 31.68
C ASN A 210 -8.04 -7.36 31.34
N GLY A 211 -9.10 -8.18 31.50
CA GLY A 211 -10.48 -7.75 31.35
C GLY A 211 -11.02 -7.80 29.93
N ALA A 212 -10.27 -8.37 28.98
CA ALA A 212 -10.66 -8.53 27.57
C ALA A 212 -11.15 -7.21 26.97
N VAL A 213 -10.36 -6.15 27.13
CA VAL A 213 -10.64 -4.83 26.55
C VAL A 213 -10.67 -4.96 25.02
N TRP A 214 -11.70 -4.40 24.41
CA TRP A 214 -11.94 -4.45 22.98
C TRP A 214 -11.84 -3.04 22.41
N ALA A 215 -10.84 -2.80 21.60
CA ALA A 215 -10.68 -1.52 20.92
C ALA A 215 -11.39 -1.55 19.55
N GLY A 216 -11.96 -0.42 19.19
CA GLY A 216 -12.63 -0.28 17.90
C GLY A 216 -13.94 -1.07 17.77
N GLY A 217 -14.48 -1.11 16.55
CA GLY A 217 -15.71 -1.82 16.21
C GLY A 217 -15.56 -3.32 16.04
N ALA A 218 -16.58 -3.96 15.46
CA ALA A 218 -16.56 -5.38 15.13
C ALA A 218 -15.32 -5.76 14.31
N LEU A 219 -14.80 -6.96 14.52
CA LEU A 219 -13.64 -7.50 13.76
C LEU A 219 -14.00 -7.73 12.29
N THR A 220 -15.26 -8.06 12.01
CA THR A 220 -15.87 -7.85 10.71
C THR A 220 -16.80 -6.67 10.89
N ALA A 221 -16.43 -5.50 10.42
CA ALA A 221 -17.42 -4.44 10.28
C ALA A 221 -18.52 -4.99 9.39
N SER A 222 -19.73 -5.18 9.96
CA SER A 222 -20.92 -5.16 9.11
C SER A 222 -20.80 -3.83 8.35
N PRO A 223 -20.85 -3.81 7.01
CA PRO A 223 -20.78 -2.57 6.26
C PRO A 223 -21.73 -1.49 6.77
N ASP A 224 -22.79 -1.91 7.47
CA ASP A 224 -23.87 -1.06 7.93
C ASP A 224 -23.64 -0.41 9.32
N ASP A 225 -22.69 -0.89 10.13
CA ASP A 225 -22.51 -0.40 11.52
C ASP A 225 -21.50 0.74 11.68
N TYR A 226 -20.70 1.03 10.64
CA TYR A 226 -19.74 2.13 10.72
C TYR A 226 -20.43 3.49 10.61
N GLN A 227 -20.37 4.27 11.68
CA GLN A 227 -20.89 5.62 11.72
C GLN A 227 -19.75 6.65 11.69
N ILE A 228 -19.77 7.51 10.68
CA ILE A 228 -18.87 8.67 10.66
C ILE A 228 -19.32 9.65 11.75
N THR A 229 -18.43 9.95 12.71
CA THR A 229 -18.79 10.82 13.84
C THR A 229 -19.01 12.27 13.41
N PRO A 230 -19.77 13.06 14.20
CA PRO A 230 -19.93 14.49 13.93
C PRO A 230 -18.60 15.25 13.84
N GLU A 231 -17.62 14.87 14.67
CA GLU A 231 -16.28 15.47 14.71
C GLU A 231 -15.52 15.18 13.41
N GLN A 232 -15.56 13.91 12.93
CA GLN A 232 -14.97 13.54 11.65
C GLN A 232 -15.61 14.30 10.49
N LYS A 233 -16.95 14.42 10.49
CA LYS A 233 -17.67 15.20 9.48
C LYS A 233 -17.31 16.68 9.53
N ALA A 234 -17.09 17.23 10.73
CA ALA A 234 -16.77 18.65 10.92
C ALA A 234 -15.30 18.99 10.61
N PHE A 235 -14.44 17.98 10.38
CA PHE A 235 -13.04 18.25 10.09
C PHE A 235 -12.88 19.11 8.84
N TRP A 236 -12.02 20.11 8.91
CA TRP A 236 -11.95 21.19 7.94
C TRP A 236 -11.77 20.75 6.49
N SER A 237 -10.99 19.68 6.25
CA SER A 237 -10.72 19.18 4.89
C SER A 237 -11.92 18.45 4.25
N PHE A 238 -12.90 18.04 5.04
CA PHE A 238 -14.14 17.41 4.56
C PHE A 238 -15.30 18.39 4.41
N GLN A 239 -15.06 19.67 4.73
CA GLN A 239 -16.07 20.70 4.55
C GLN A 239 -16.08 21.22 3.11
N PRO A 240 -17.25 21.61 2.57
CA PRO A 240 -17.32 22.25 1.26
C PRO A 240 -16.39 23.47 1.22
N ILE A 241 -15.66 23.59 0.11
CA ILE A 241 -14.76 24.74 -0.10
C ILE A 241 -15.59 26.02 -0.16
N LYS A 242 -15.25 26.96 0.72
CA LYS A 242 -15.88 28.29 0.76
C LYS A 242 -14.83 29.34 0.50
N LYS A 243 -15.20 30.40 -0.27
CA LYS A 243 -14.33 31.56 -0.47
C LYS A 243 -14.18 32.31 0.86
N PRO A 244 -12.98 32.34 1.46
CA PRO A 244 -12.79 33.02 2.74
C PRO A 244 -12.83 34.53 2.57
N THR A 245 -13.23 35.25 3.63
CA THR A 245 -13.10 36.71 3.67
C THR A 245 -11.63 37.08 3.77
N VAL A 246 -11.18 37.94 2.85
CA VAL A 246 -9.78 38.43 2.84
C VAL A 246 -9.56 39.27 4.11
N PRO A 247 -8.59 38.94 4.96
CA PRO A 247 -8.37 39.68 6.21
C PRO A 247 -7.85 41.07 5.96
N ARG A 248 -8.27 42.02 6.82
CA ARG A 248 -7.70 43.37 6.84
C ARG A 248 -6.33 43.32 7.53
N ILE A 249 -5.37 44.05 6.99
CA ILE A 249 -4.00 44.14 7.48
C ILE A 249 -3.61 45.60 7.72
N LYS A 250 -2.69 45.82 8.64
CA LYS A 250 -2.22 47.18 8.97
C LYS A 250 -1.33 47.77 7.86
N ASN A 251 -0.47 46.92 7.26
CA ASN A 251 0.48 47.36 6.22
C ASN A 251 0.06 46.87 4.82
N ALA A 252 -1.02 47.41 4.29
CA ALA A 252 -1.57 47.05 2.99
C ALA A 252 -0.62 47.35 1.80
N ALA A 253 0.34 48.25 1.95
CA ALA A 253 1.30 48.56 0.88
C ALA A 253 2.22 47.39 0.46
N ARG A 254 2.33 46.38 1.29
CA ARG A 254 3.12 45.14 1.02
C ARG A 254 2.28 44.05 0.38
N ALA A 255 0.95 44.15 0.40
CA ALA A 255 0.06 43.17 -0.19
C ALA A 255 -0.16 43.47 -1.68
N LYS A 256 0.15 42.51 -2.55
CA LYS A 256 -0.09 42.58 -4.00
C LYS A 256 -1.25 41.70 -4.41
N THR A 257 -1.51 40.64 -3.66
CA THR A 257 -2.56 39.66 -3.91
C THR A 257 -3.35 39.37 -2.63
N PRO A 258 -4.57 38.83 -2.70
CA PRO A 258 -5.30 38.38 -1.51
C PRO A 258 -4.52 37.37 -0.64
N VAL A 259 -3.66 36.55 -1.25
CA VAL A 259 -2.81 35.60 -0.50
C VAL A 259 -1.86 36.34 0.44
N ASP A 260 -1.30 37.48 0.00
CA ASP A 260 -0.45 38.32 0.85
C ASP A 260 -1.19 38.81 2.09
N ASN A 261 -2.47 39.10 1.98
CA ASN A 261 -3.28 39.52 3.13
C ASN A 261 -3.36 38.42 4.20
N PHE A 262 -3.57 37.15 3.79
CA PHE A 262 -3.60 36.03 4.73
C PHE A 262 -2.24 35.81 5.40
N ILE A 263 -1.17 35.88 4.64
CA ILE A 263 0.20 35.75 5.18
C ILE A 263 0.53 36.88 6.13
N LEU A 264 0.28 38.13 5.70
CA LEU A 264 0.57 39.33 6.49
C LEU A 264 -0.27 39.39 7.78
N ALA A 265 -1.54 39.00 7.73
CA ALA A 265 -2.38 38.95 8.93
C ALA A 265 -1.79 37.98 10.00
N GLN A 266 -1.30 36.81 9.59
CA GLN A 266 -0.66 35.87 10.48
C GLN A 266 0.67 36.39 11.03
N LEU A 267 1.48 37.06 10.20
CA LEU A 267 2.73 37.67 10.64
C LEU A 267 2.45 38.80 11.65
N GLU A 268 1.48 39.68 11.35
CA GLU A 268 1.09 40.78 12.24
C GLU A 268 0.58 40.26 13.59
N ALA A 269 -0.21 39.18 13.60
CA ALA A 269 -0.69 38.56 14.83
C ALA A 269 0.46 38.03 15.73
N LYS A 270 1.59 37.67 15.13
CA LYS A 270 2.80 37.21 15.82
C LYS A 270 3.85 38.31 16.01
N GLY A 271 3.56 39.56 15.67
CA GLY A 271 4.51 40.65 15.76
C GLY A 271 5.67 40.58 14.76
N LEU A 272 5.53 39.75 13.74
CA LEU A 272 6.56 39.52 12.71
C LEU A 272 6.31 40.41 11.47
N LYS A 273 7.35 40.56 10.66
CA LYS A 273 7.30 41.33 9.40
C LYS A 273 7.88 40.49 8.27
N LEU A 274 7.43 40.79 7.03
CA LEU A 274 8.10 40.20 5.84
C LEU A 274 9.55 40.68 5.78
N ALA A 275 10.43 39.76 5.36
CA ALA A 275 11.78 40.09 5.00
C ALA A 275 11.86 41.15 3.87
N PRO A 276 12.97 41.85 3.70
CA PRO A 276 13.18 42.73 2.56
C PRO A 276 12.97 41.99 1.24
N ALA A 277 12.47 42.73 0.23
CA ALA A 277 12.31 42.17 -1.11
C ALA A 277 13.67 41.71 -1.67
N ALA A 278 13.66 40.56 -2.33
CA ALA A 278 14.87 40.06 -2.98
C ALA A 278 15.29 40.93 -4.16
N GLY A 279 16.58 41.06 -4.40
CA GLY A 279 17.10 41.77 -5.59
C GLY A 279 16.74 41.04 -6.90
N LYS A 280 16.73 41.77 -8.01
CA LYS A 280 16.32 41.26 -9.33
C LYS A 280 17.04 39.98 -9.75
N ARG A 281 18.37 39.89 -9.53
CA ARG A 281 19.11 38.64 -9.86
C ARG A 281 18.58 37.41 -9.10
N ALA A 282 18.28 37.58 -7.82
CA ALA A 282 17.72 36.49 -7.01
C ALA A 282 16.28 36.15 -7.44
N LEU A 283 15.46 37.17 -7.80
CA LEU A 283 14.09 36.96 -8.26
C LEU A 283 14.05 36.16 -9.57
N ILE A 284 14.78 36.57 -10.60
CA ILE A 284 14.77 35.86 -11.88
C ILE A 284 15.32 34.43 -11.72
N ARG A 285 16.40 34.26 -10.94
CA ARG A 285 16.96 32.95 -10.68
C ARG A 285 15.94 32.02 -10.03
N ARG A 286 15.25 32.49 -8.97
CA ARG A 286 14.22 31.69 -8.26
C ARG A 286 13.06 31.36 -9.18
N ALA A 287 12.49 32.36 -9.87
CA ALA A 287 11.36 32.16 -10.75
C ALA A 287 11.67 31.16 -11.88
N THR A 288 12.86 31.25 -12.50
CA THR A 288 13.24 30.35 -13.61
C THR A 288 13.41 28.91 -13.10
N TYR A 289 14.11 28.72 -11.99
CA TYR A 289 14.23 27.37 -11.41
C TYR A 289 12.89 26.79 -10.95
N ASP A 290 12.02 27.61 -10.36
CA ASP A 290 10.70 27.14 -9.90
C ASP A 290 9.82 26.75 -11.07
N LEU A 291 9.73 27.60 -12.09
CA LEU A 291 8.78 27.42 -13.18
C LEU A 291 9.27 26.49 -14.29
N THR A 292 10.59 26.46 -14.55
CA THR A 292 11.13 25.65 -15.65
C THR A 292 12.17 24.60 -15.23
N GLY A 293 12.65 24.66 -13.99
CA GLY A 293 13.70 23.75 -13.49
C GLY A 293 15.11 24.07 -14.02
N LEU A 294 15.25 25.13 -14.84
CA LEU A 294 16.49 25.50 -15.50
C LEU A 294 17.02 26.85 -14.99
N PRO A 295 18.33 27.14 -15.09
CA PRO A 295 18.84 28.47 -14.79
C PRO A 295 18.43 29.48 -15.87
N PRO A 296 18.26 30.77 -15.51
CA PRO A 296 18.13 31.81 -16.53
C PRO A 296 19.42 31.97 -17.32
N THR A 297 19.31 32.30 -18.60
CA THR A 297 20.47 32.66 -19.42
C THR A 297 21.03 34.02 -18.99
N PRO A 298 22.33 34.31 -19.25
CA PRO A 298 22.91 35.63 -19.00
C PRO A 298 22.14 36.75 -19.67
N GLN A 299 21.69 36.58 -20.91
CA GLN A 299 20.89 37.53 -21.67
C GLN A 299 19.54 37.83 -21.01
N GLU A 300 18.86 36.82 -20.49
CA GLU A 300 17.59 37.00 -19.75
C GLU A 300 17.81 37.78 -18.44
N VAL A 301 18.89 37.50 -17.74
CA VAL A 301 19.27 38.23 -16.54
C VAL A 301 19.51 39.69 -16.86
N ASP A 302 20.32 40.00 -17.89
CA ASP A 302 20.67 41.38 -18.27
C ASP A 302 19.44 42.13 -18.76
N ALA A 303 18.58 41.54 -19.58
CA ALA A 303 17.32 42.12 -20.02
C ALA A 303 16.38 42.48 -18.82
N PHE A 304 16.28 41.58 -17.85
CA PHE A 304 15.48 41.84 -16.64
C PHE A 304 16.09 42.93 -15.75
N LEU A 305 17.41 42.98 -15.65
CA LEU A 305 18.08 44.04 -14.89
C LEU A 305 17.85 45.40 -15.53
N ALA A 306 17.88 45.48 -16.86
CA ALA A 306 17.69 46.70 -17.64
C ALA A 306 16.20 47.18 -17.63
N ASP A 307 15.21 46.27 -17.51
CA ASP A 307 13.80 46.64 -17.49
C ASP A 307 13.45 47.38 -16.18
N ARG A 308 13.16 48.68 -16.27
CA ARG A 308 12.77 49.55 -15.14
C ARG A 308 11.27 49.67 -14.96
N SER A 309 10.46 48.96 -15.76
CA SER A 309 8.99 49.02 -15.65
C SER A 309 8.49 48.41 -14.35
N PRO A 310 7.38 48.90 -13.79
CA PRO A 310 6.74 48.28 -12.62
C PRO A 310 6.37 46.81 -12.83
N GLN A 311 6.12 46.42 -14.09
CA GLN A 311 5.71 45.08 -14.50
C GLN A 311 6.90 44.17 -14.88
N ALA A 312 8.15 44.61 -14.70
CA ALA A 312 9.33 43.86 -15.14
C ALA A 312 9.35 42.39 -14.65
N PHE A 313 9.00 42.16 -13.39
CA PHE A 313 8.97 40.79 -12.85
C PHE A 313 7.76 39.98 -13.36
N ALA A 314 6.58 40.61 -13.52
CA ALA A 314 5.43 39.94 -14.10
C ALA A 314 5.71 39.46 -15.53
N LYS A 315 6.36 40.27 -16.36
CA LYS A 315 6.78 39.88 -17.72
C LYS A 315 7.71 38.63 -17.72
N VAL A 316 8.60 38.56 -16.74
CA VAL A 316 9.48 37.36 -16.57
C VAL A 316 8.64 36.14 -16.24
N VAL A 317 7.69 36.28 -15.29
CA VAL A 317 6.82 35.16 -14.89
C VAL A 317 5.94 34.70 -16.05
N ASP A 318 5.30 35.65 -16.77
CA ASP A 318 4.43 35.35 -17.93
C ASP A 318 5.20 34.60 -19.02
N ARG A 319 6.42 35.06 -19.31
CA ARG A 319 7.31 34.39 -20.27
C ARG A 319 7.65 32.96 -19.84
N LEU A 320 7.95 32.75 -18.56
CA LEU A 320 8.31 31.44 -18.02
C LEU A 320 7.10 30.48 -18.02
N LEU A 321 5.91 30.99 -17.69
CA LEU A 321 4.65 30.22 -17.74
C LEU A 321 4.28 29.84 -19.19
N ALA A 322 4.63 30.69 -20.18
CA ALA A 322 4.42 30.38 -21.60
C ALA A 322 5.48 29.43 -22.18
N SER A 323 6.51 29.09 -21.43
CA SER A 323 7.56 28.18 -21.87
C SER A 323 7.09 26.71 -21.85
N PRO A 324 7.42 25.90 -22.87
CA PRO A 324 7.12 24.47 -22.85
C PRO A 324 7.78 23.74 -21.67
N HIS A 325 8.89 24.25 -21.15
CA HIS A 325 9.58 23.70 -19.98
C HIS A 325 8.77 23.85 -18.67
N TYR A 326 7.73 24.72 -18.63
CA TYR A 326 6.84 24.80 -17.50
C TYR A 326 6.11 23.47 -17.27
N GLY A 327 5.50 22.91 -18.33
CA GLY A 327 4.82 21.63 -18.23
C GLY A 327 5.77 20.45 -17.94
N GLU A 328 6.99 20.48 -18.48
CA GLU A 328 8.01 19.48 -18.17
C GLU A 328 8.39 19.52 -16.68
N ARG A 329 8.57 20.72 -16.12
CA ARG A 329 8.93 20.93 -14.71
C ARG A 329 7.79 20.54 -13.77
N TRP A 330 6.59 21.07 -14.03
CA TRP A 330 5.44 20.88 -13.13
C TRP A 330 4.73 19.55 -13.35
N GLY A 331 4.72 19.04 -14.58
CA GLY A 331 4.26 17.69 -14.89
C GLY A 331 5.04 16.63 -14.13
N ARG A 332 6.36 16.86 -13.86
CA ARG A 332 7.17 15.97 -13.03
C ARG A 332 6.56 15.75 -11.64
N HIS A 333 6.07 16.80 -10.99
CA HIS A 333 5.46 16.68 -9.66
C HIS A 333 4.21 15.82 -9.70
N TRP A 334 3.40 15.94 -10.76
CA TRP A 334 2.23 15.07 -10.96
C TRP A 334 2.64 13.63 -11.23
N LEU A 335 3.62 13.42 -12.10
CA LEU A 335 4.12 12.09 -12.45
C LEU A 335 4.72 11.35 -11.23
N ASP A 336 5.36 12.06 -10.31
CA ASP A 336 5.85 11.50 -9.04
C ASP A 336 4.68 11.02 -8.17
N VAL A 337 3.60 11.79 -8.05
CA VAL A 337 2.41 11.42 -7.29
C VAL A 337 1.67 10.26 -7.96
N ALA A 338 1.54 10.29 -9.29
CA ALA A 338 0.94 9.22 -10.08
C ALA A 338 1.79 7.94 -10.10
N ARG A 339 3.03 8.00 -9.61
CA ARG A 339 4.02 6.90 -9.64
C ARG A 339 4.36 6.45 -11.06
N TYR A 340 4.47 7.41 -11.99
CA TYR A 340 4.80 7.14 -13.38
C TYR A 340 6.13 6.40 -13.51
N ALA A 341 6.11 5.35 -14.33
CA ALA A 341 7.31 4.66 -14.80
C ALA A 341 7.12 4.23 -16.26
N ASP A 342 8.23 4.04 -16.97
CA ASP A 342 8.25 3.50 -18.33
C ASP A 342 8.22 1.97 -18.32
N THR A 343 8.11 1.34 -17.15
CA THR A 343 8.10 -0.11 -16.93
C THR A 343 6.96 -0.55 -16.02
N ALA A 344 6.61 -1.83 -16.06
CA ALA A 344 5.48 -2.41 -15.34
C ALA A 344 5.71 -2.56 -13.82
N GLY A 345 6.96 -2.51 -13.38
CA GLY A 345 7.35 -2.77 -11.99
C GLY A 345 7.34 -4.26 -11.62
N ASP A 346 7.60 -4.55 -10.33
CA ASP A 346 7.71 -5.90 -9.79
C ASP A 346 8.84 -6.75 -10.38
N SER A 347 8.79 -8.07 -10.17
CA SER A 347 9.83 -9.02 -10.56
C SER A 347 10.03 -9.15 -12.08
N ALA A 348 9.03 -8.81 -12.88
CA ALA A 348 9.04 -8.93 -14.33
C ALA A 348 9.28 -7.62 -15.08
N ASP A 349 9.36 -6.52 -14.43
CA ASP A 349 9.65 -5.14 -14.83
C ASP A 349 9.77 -4.85 -16.35
N TYR A 350 8.76 -5.29 -17.12
CA TYR A 350 8.74 -5.11 -18.57
C TYR A 350 8.57 -3.64 -18.97
N PRO A 351 9.21 -3.19 -20.06
CA PRO A 351 8.99 -1.84 -20.60
C PRO A 351 7.54 -1.67 -21.05
N ILE A 352 7.03 -0.45 -20.92
CA ILE A 352 5.70 -0.02 -21.40
C ILE A 352 5.93 0.99 -22.54
N PRO A 353 6.01 0.55 -23.80
CA PRO A 353 6.34 1.43 -24.93
C PRO A 353 5.41 2.64 -25.09
N GLN A 354 4.16 2.53 -24.62
CA GLN A 354 3.14 3.58 -24.72
C GLN A 354 3.13 4.55 -23.52
N ALA A 355 3.90 4.30 -22.45
CA ALA A 355 3.87 5.11 -21.23
C ALA A 355 4.13 6.60 -21.51
N TYR A 356 5.01 6.93 -22.44
CA TYR A 356 5.30 8.31 -22.83
C TYR A 356 4.07 9.11 -23.28
N LEU A 357 3.03 8.46 -23.80
CA LEU A 357 1.80 9.14 -24.21
C LEU A 357 1.13 9.82 -23.01
N TYR A 358 1.01 9.10 -21.88
CA TYR A 358 0.45 9.67 -20.65
C TYR A 358 1.36 10.77 -20.09
N ARG A 359 2.68 10.57 -20.06
CA ARG A 359 3.63 11.61 -19.65
C ARG A 359 3.43 12.89 -20.48
N ASN A 360 3.36 12.76 -21.79
CA ASN A 360 3.17 13.90 -22.68
C ASN A 360 1.80 14.57 -22.46
N TYR A 361 0.73 13.79 -22.24
CA TYR A 361 -0.58 14.33 -21.87
C TYR A 361 -0.47 15.20 -20.63
N VAL A 362 0.21 14.74 -19.58
CA VAL A 362 0.42 15.52 -18.34
C VAL A 362 1.17 16.82 -18.64
N ILE A 363 2.29 16.76 -19.36
CA ILE A 363 3.09 17.94 -19.74
C ILE A 363 2.22 18.95 -20.50
N TYR A 364 1.47 18.50 -21.49
CA TYR A 364 0.60 19.38 -22.30
C TYR A 364 -0.56 19.95 -21.48
N SER A 365 -1.11 19.21 -20.54
CA SER A 365 -2.18 19.68 -19.66
C SER A 365 -1.70 20.84 -18.79
N PHE A 366 -0.50 20.77 -18.22
CA PHE A 366 0.11 21.89 -17.48
C PHE A 366 0.40 23.09 -18.39
N ASN A 367 0.95 22.88 -19.58
CA ASN A 367 1.26 23.96 -20.52
C ASN A 367 0.02 24.69 -21.06
N ARG A 368 -1.14 24.01 -21.09
CA ARG A 368 -2.42 24.61 -21.51
C ARG A 368 -3.26 25.12 -20.35
N ASP A 369 -2.74 25.04 -19.13
CA ASP A 369 -3.48 25.40 -17.91
C ASP A 369 -4.85 24.71 -17.84
N LYS A 370 -4.88 23.39 -18.13
CA LYS A 370 -6.12 22.59 -18.12
C LYS A 370 -6.80 22.69 -16.75
N PRO A 371 -8.12 22.95 -16.67
CA PRO A 371 -8.84 22.96 -15.41
C PRO A 371 -8.64 21.65 -14.63
N TYR A 372 -8.37 21.79 -13.33
CA TYR A 372 -7.98 20.64 -12.51
C TYR A 372 -9.08 19.57 -12.41
N ASP A 373 -10.33 19.98 -12.36
CA ASP A 373 -11.48 19.07 -12.33
C ASP A 373 -11.64 18.28 -13.65
N GLU A 374 -11.34 18.91 -14.79
CA GLU A 374 -11.30 18.26 -16.10
C GLU A 374 -10.13 17.28 -16.16
N PHE A 375 -8.95 17.73 -15.74
CA PHE A 375 -7.74 16.92 -15.67
C PHE A 375 -7.94 15.63 -14.83
N ILE A 376 -8.66 15.71 -13.70
CA ILE A 376 -8.99 14.52 -12.88
C ILE A 376 -9.97 13.61 -13.61
N ARG A 377 -11.07 14.16 -14.15
CA ARG A 377 -12.11 13.37 -14.83
C ARG A 377 -11.56 12.59 -16.01
N GLU A 378 -10.73 13.23 -16.82
CA GLU A 378 -10.08 12.56 -17.97
C GLU A 378 -9.20 11.38 -17.55
N GLN A 379 -8.48 11.51 -16.45
CA GLN A 379 -7.58 10.44 -15.98
C GLN A 379 -8.32 9.25 -15.37
N ILE A 380 -9.51 9.48 -14.81
CA ILE A 380 -10.30 8.40 -14.17
C ILE A 380 -11.25 7.74 -15.17
N ALA A 381 -11.87 8.52 -16.06
CA ALA A 381 -12.96 8.07 -16.92
C ALA A 381 -12.96 8.75 -18.31
N GLY A 382 -11.79 9.17 -18.80
CA GLY A 382 -11.68 9.88 -20.07
C GLY A 382 -12.23 9.10 -21.27
N ASP A 383 -12.02 7.79 -21.30
CA ASP A 383 -12.56 6.89 -22.32
C ASP A 383 -14.10 6.86 -22.39
N LEU A 384 -14.78 7.25 -21.30
CA LEU A 384 -16.24 7.34 -21.20
C LEU A 384 -16.77 8.76 -21.41
N MET A 385 -15.89 9.77 -21.49
CA MET A 385 -16.28 11.16 -21.64
C MET A 385 -16.68 11.48 -23.09
N PRO A 386 -17.69 12.37 -23.30
CA PRO A 386 -17.99 12.87 -24.62
C PRO A 386 -16.83 13.68 -25.17
N ALA A 387 -16.52 13.54 -26.46
CA ALA A 387 -15.49 14.28 -27.15
C ALA A 387 -16.09 14.99 -28.37
N LYS A 388 -15.60 16.21 -28.66
CA LYS A 388 -16.04 17.05 -29.79
C LYS A 388 -15.30 16.67 -31.08
N SER A 389 -14.21 15.92 -30.98
CA SER A 389 -13.37 15.54 -32.12
C SER A 389 -12.60 14.25 -31.82
N GLU A 390 -12.14 13.57 -32.87
CA GLU A 390 -11.28 12.36 -32.71
C GLU A 390 -9.96 12.67 -31.97
N PRO A 391 -9.27 13.80 -32.18
CA PRO A 391 -8.10 14.14 -31.37
C PRO A 391 -8.42 14.30 -29.87
N GLU A 392 -9.55 14.92 -29.52
CA GLU A 392 -9.99 15.06 -28.11
C GLU A 392 -10.33 13.69 -27.51
N LYS A 393 -11.06 12.87 -28.24
CA LYS A 393 -11.34 11.49 -27.82
C LYS A 393 -10.08 10.67 -27.56
N TRP A 394 -9.07 10.85 -28.42
CA TRP A 394 -7.78 10.22 -28.24
C TRP A 394 -7.05 10.79 -27.00
N GLU A 395 -7.07 12.10 -26.78
CA GLU A 395 -6.50 12.73 -25.59
C GLU A 395 -7.14 12.18 -24.32
N HIS A 396 -8.47 12.06 -24.27
CA HIS A 396 -9.21 11.46 -23.16
C HIS A 396 -8.81 10.00 -22.93
N SER A 397 -8.66 9.20 -23.99
CA SER A 397 -8.21 7.82 -23.87
C SER A 397 -6.77 7.72 -23.34
N VAL A 398 -5.88 8.62 -23.78
CA VAL A 398 -4.50 8.69 -23.27
C VAL A 398 -4.44 9.09 -21.81
N ALA A 399 -5.35 9.97 -21.37
CA ALA A 399 -5.43 10.40 -19.98
C ALA A 399 -5.68 9.23 -19.02
N THR A 400 -6.47 8.23 -19.41
CA THR A 400 -6.69 7.00 -18.62
C THR A 400 -5.42 6.15 -18.44
N GLY A 401 -4.34 6.53 -19.10
CA GLY A 401 -2.99 6.02 -18.81
C GLY A 401 -2.61 6.10 -17.35
N TYR A 402 -3.19 7.02 -16.58
CA TYR A 402 -3.07 7.08 -15.12
C TYR A 402 -3.40 5.74 -14.46
N LEU A 403 -4.50 5.10 -14.84
CA LEU A 403 -4.88 3.78 -14.34
C LEU A 403 -4.03 2.67 -14.96
N ALA A 404 -3.63 2.85 -16.23
CA ALA A 404 -2.84 1.86 -16.97
C ALA A 404 -1.42 1.69 -16.42
N ILE A 405 -0.82 2.73 -15.80
CA ILE A 405 0.51 2.66 -15.16
C ILE A 405 0.49 2.05 -13.76
N ALA A 406 -0.66 1.58 -13.25
CA ALA A 406 -0.70 0.84 -12.00
C ALA A 406 0.25 -0.38 -12.07
N LYS A 407 0.91 -0.66 -10.94
CA LYS A 407 1.90 -1.74 -10.84
C LYS A 407 1.29 -3.08 -11.27
N ARG A 408 2.01 -3.83 -12.08
CA ARG A 408 1.66 -5.20 -12.46
C ARG A 408 2.49 -6.19 -11.66
N PHE A 409 1.82 -7.21 -11.14
CA PHE A 409 2.44 -8.19 -10.27
C PHE A 409 2.64 -9.51 -11.01
N SER A 410 3.88 -10.02 -10.99
CA SER A 410 4.26 -11.28 -11.63
C SER A 410 4.20 -11.26 -13.18
N VAL A 411 4.69 -12.34 -13.79
CA VAL A 411 4.63 -12.60 -15.24
C VAL A 411 3.25 -13.03 -15.74
N LYS A 412 2.31 -13.30 -14.82
CA LYS A 412 0.90 -13.63 -15.11
C LYS A 412 -0.02 -12.71 -14.30
N PRO A 413 -0.12 -11.43 -14.68
CA PRO A 413 -0.85 -10.43 -13.91
C PRO A 413 -2.33 -10.76 -13.69
N GLU A 414 -2.94 -11.56 -14.55
CA GLU A 414 -4.32 -12.03 -14.39
C GLU A 414 -4.54 -12.80 -13.09
N ASN A 415 -3.53 -13.55 -12.63
CA ASN A 415 -3.59 -14.27 -11.36
C ASN A 415 -3.46 -13.35 -10.14
N TYR A 416 -3.02 -12.11 -10.35
CA TYR A 416 -2.72 -11.12 -9.31
C TYR A 416 -3.48 -9.81 -9.52
N LYS A 417 -4.57 -9.82 -10.31
CA LYS A 417 -5.42 -8.65 -10.59
C LYS A 417 -5.82 -7.92 -9.32
N TYR A 418 -6.12 -8.66 -8.25
CA TYR A 418 -6.49 -8.09 -6.96
C TYR A 418 -5.38 -7.21 -6.34
N LEU A 419 -4.09 -7.52 -6.55
CA LEU A 419 -2.98 -6.68 -6.10
C LEU A 419 -2.87 -5.41 -6.96
N THR A 420 -3.09 -5.49 -8.26
CA THR A 420 -3.13 -4.33 -9.16
C THR A 420 -4.28 -3.38 -8.78
N ILE A 421 -5.45 -3.93 -8.45
CA ILE A 421 -6.60 -3.14 -7.99
C ILE A 421 -6.28 -2.46 -6.65
N ASP A 422 -5.71 -3.18 -5.70
CA ASP A 422 -5.31 -2.65 -4.39
C ASP A 422 -4.30 -1.50 -4.53
N ASP A 423 -3.27 -1.68 -5.35
CA ASP A 423 -2.29 -0.65 -5.69
C ASP A 423 -2.93 0.58 -6.37
N THR A 424 -3.91 0.36 -7.24
CA THR A 424 -4.66 1.43 -7.90
C THR A 424 -5.50 2.22 -6.90
N ILE A 425 -6.21 1.55 -5.99
CA ILE A 425 -6.99 2.21 -4.92
C ILE A 425 -6.09 3.02 -4.01
N ASP A 426 -4.94 2.48 -3.61
CA ASP A 426 -3.96 3.18 -2.79
C ASP A 426 -3.48 4.45 -3.48
N ASN A 427 -3.15 4.37 -4.77
CA ASN A 427 -2.71 5.52 -5.54
C ASN A 427 -3.83 6.55 -5.74
N LEU A 428 -5.05 6.15 -6.10
CA LEU A 428 -6.21 7.04 -6.21
C LEU A 428 -6.44 7.82 -4.90
N GLY A 429 -6.42 7.11 -3.77
CA GLY A 429 -6.58 7.73 -2.46
C GLY A 429 -5.50 8.77 -2.16
N LYS A 430 -4.24 8.43 -2.37
CA LYS A 430 -3.10 9.32 -2.13
C LYS A 430 -3.04 10.49 -3.09
N THR A 431 -3.29 10.25 -4.39
CA THR A 431 -3.17 11.26 -5.44
C THR A 431 -4.28 12.31 -5.37
N PHE A 432 -5.53 11.88 -5.26
CA PHE A 432 -6.67 12.79 -5.38
C PHE A 432 -7.26 13.21 -4.04
N LEU A 433 -7.15 12.38 -3.01
CA LEU A 433 -7.77 12.63 -1.72
C LEU A 433 -6.75 12.95 -0.62
N GLY A 434 -5.45 12.65 -0.83
CA GLY A 434 -4.43 12.76 0.21
C GLY A 434 -4.65 11.78 1.36
N MET A 435 -5.34 10.66 1.12
CA MET A 435 -5.74 9.68 2.13
C MET A 435 -5.26 8.27 1.77
N SER A 436 -4.99 7.45 2.78
CA SER A 436 -4.55 6.06 2.63
C SER A 436 -5.74 5.09 2.57
N VAL A 437 -6.54 5.18 1.50
CA VAL A 437 -7.77 4.39 1.34
C VAL A 437 -7.52 2.87 1.41
N ALA A 438 -6.35 2.41 0.98
CA ALA A 438 -5.96 1.00 1.04
C ALA A 438 -5.94 0.43 2.47
N CYS A 439 -5.77 1.26 3.50
CA CYS A 439 -5.89 0.81 4.89
C CYS A 439 -7.28 0.24 5.22
N ALA A 440 -8.31 0.70 4.50
CA ALA A 440 -9.68 0.25 4.68
C ALA A 440 -9.97 -1.14 4.07
N ARG A 441 -8.99 -1.78 3.44
CA ARG A 441 -9.11 -3.15 2.91
C ARG A 441 -9.44 -4.19 3.98
N CYS A 442 -8.81 -4.07 5.16
CA CYS A 442 -8.93 -5.08 6.21
C CYS A 442 -9.88 -4.68 7.33
N HIS A 443 -10.03 -3.37 7.58
CA HIS A 443 -10.88 -2.80 8.63
C HIS A 443 -11.21 -1.35 8.29
N ASN A 444 -12.21 -0.75 8.94
CA ASN A 444 -12.48 0.67 8.79
C ASN A 444 -11.23 1.49 9.12
N HIS A 445 -10.96 2.53 8.35
CA HIS A 445 -9.75 3.34 8.52
C HIS A 445 -9.66 3.89 9.96
N LYS A 446 -8.47 3.83 10.57
CA LYS A 446 -8.29 4.16 12.00
C LYS A 446 -8.55 5.65 12.29
N TYR A 447 -8.14 6.53 11.39
CA TYR A 447 -8.15 7.98 11.61
C TYR A 447 -9.15 8.70 10.70
N ASP A 448 -9.21 8.32 9.44
CA ASP A 448 -10.05 8.97 8.44
C ASP A 448 -11.43 8.33 8.34
N PRO A 449 -12.46 9.07 7.94
CA PRO A 449 -13.83 8.53 7.84
C PRO A 449 -14.00 7.66 6.58
N ILE A 450 -13.22 6.59 6.48
CA ILE A 450 -13.21 5.66 5.34
C ILE A 450 -13.59 4.27 5.85
N PRO A 451 -14.84 3.85 5.68
CA PRO A 451 -15.26 2.48 6.01
C PRO A 451 -14.72 1.47 5.00
N SER A 452 -14.55 0.22 5.43
CA SER A 452 -14.15 -0.87 4.53
C SER A 452 -15.08 -1.03 3.32
N LYS A 453 -16.36 -0.73 3.47
CA LYS A 453 -17.32 -0.78 2.36
C LYS A 453 -16.95 0.17 1.21
N ASP A 454 -16.36 1.34 1.51
CA ASP A 454 -15.95 2.28 0.48
C ASP A 454 -14.73 1.75 -0.31
N TYR A 455 -13.79 1.07 0.39
CA TYR A 455 -12.72 0.35 -0.29
C TYR A 455 -13.26 -0.71 -1.25
N TYR A 456 -14.21 -1.54 -0.80
CA TYR A 456 -14.77 -2.60 -1.64
C TYR A 456 -15.72 -2.07 -2.72
N ALA A 457 -16.33 -0.91 -2.53
CA ALA A 457 -17.07 -0.22 -3.59
C ALA A 457 -16.12 0.23 -4.72
N LEU A 458 -14.98 0.85 -4.37
CA LEU A 458 -13.92 1.18 -5.35
C LEU A 458 -13.34 -0.09 -5.99
N TYR A 459 -13.12 -1.13 -5.19
CA TYR A 459 -12.66 -2.42 -5.69
C TYR A 459 -13.61 -2.98 -6.77
N GLY A 460 -14.92 -2.97 -6.53
CA GLY A 460 -15.91 -3.45 -7.49
C GLY A 460 -15.93 -2.64 -8.80
N ILE A 461 -15.75 -1.32 -8.73
CA ILE A 461 -15.61 -0.47 -9.92
C ILE A 461 -14.36 -0.87 -10.72
N LEU A 462 -13.22 -1.00 -10.06
CA LEU A 462 -11.95 -1.31 -10.70
C LEU A 462 -11.88 -2.78 -11.15
N ASP A 463 -12.60 -3.69 -10.50
CA ASP A 463 -12.67 -5.08 -10.94
C ASP A 463 -13.42 -5.24 -12.27
N SER A 464 -14.39 -4.37 -12.55
CA SER A 464 -15.06 -4.28 -13.84
C SER A 464 -14.28 -3.50 -14.90
N THR A 465 -13.19 -2.81 -14.51
CA THR A 465 -12.32 -2.05 -15.40
C THR A 465 -11.34 -2.99 -16.11
N ARG A 466 -11.14 -2.74 -17.40
CA ARG A 466 -10.13 -3.44 -18.20
C ARG A 466 -8.82 -2.68 -18.13
N PHE A 467 -7.78 -3.35 -17.62
CA PHE A 467 -6.44 -2.80 -17.60
C PHE A 467 -5.66 -3.31 -18.81
N PRO A 468 -5.07 -2.42 -19.62
CA PRO A 468 -4.24 -2.86 -20.73
C PRO A 468 -3.06 -3.67 -20.18
N PHE A 469 -2.73 -4.73 -20.90
CA PHE A 469 -1.63 -5.61 -20.54
C PHE A 469 -0.30 -5.06 -21.10
N ALA A 470 0.04 -3.83 -20.73
CA ALA A 470 1.29 -3.22 -21.14
C ALA A 470 2.48 -3.92 -20.46
N GLY A 471 3.55 -4.11 -21.18
CA GLY A 471 4.77 -4.72 -20.66
C GLY A 471 4.79 -6.25 -20.72
N SER A 472 3.83 -6.88 -21.34
CA SER A 472 3.81 -8.33 -21.51
C SER A 472 4.31 -8.75 -22.92
N GLU A 473 5.43 -8.24 -23.32
CA GLU A 473 6.05 -8.52 -24.62
C GLU A 473 6.37 -10.01 -24.82
N ASN A 474 6.46 -10.77 -23.74
CA ASN A 474 6.57 -12.23 -23.78
C ASN A 474 5.24 -12.93 -24.08
N ILE A 475 4.13 -12.20 -24.10
CA ILE A 475 2.82 -12.72 -24.46
C ILE A 475 2.45 -12.05 -25.77
N ASN A 476 2.34 -12.82 -26.83
CA ASN A 476 2.01 -12.37 -28.18
C ASN A 476 0.62 -11.70 -28.30
N GLU A 477 -0.04 -11.41 -27.20
CA GLU A 477 -1.35 -10.79 -27.14
C GLU A 477 -1.33 -9.54 -26.27
N GLN A 478 -1.33 -8.38 -26.89
CA GLN A 478 -1.58 -7.11 -26.20
C GLN A 478 -3.10 -6.96 -26.01
N ARG A 479 -3.59 -7.41 -24.87
CA ARG A 479 -5.02 -7.35 -24.53
C ARG A 479 -5.40 -5.95 -24.05
N ASP A 480 -6.65 -5.57 -24.35
CA ASP A 480 -7.30 -4.37 -23.82
C ASP A 480 -6.62 -3.03 -24.18
N LEU A 481 -5.78 -3.00 -25.22
CA LEU A 481 -5.28 -1.76 -25.79
C LEU A 481 -6.35 -1.10 -26.69
N VAL A 482 -6.42 0.23 -26.61
CA VAL A 482 -7.33 1.04 -27.41
C VAL A 482 -6.62 1.52 -28.66
N TYR A 483 -7.20 1.25 -29.83
CA TYR A 483 -6.65 1.74 -31.09
C TYR A 483 -6.89 3.23 -31.26
N ARG A 484 -5.89 3.94 -31.78
CA ARG A 484 -5.98 5.36 -32.11
C ARG A 484 -6.90 5.64 -33.31
N LEU A 485 -7.03 4.68 -34.22
CA LEU A 485 -7.83 4.82 -35.43
C LEU A 485 -9.29 4.47 -35.14
N PRO A 486 -10.25 5.08 -35.86
CA PRO A 486 -11.65 4.67 -35.84
C PRO A 486 -11.82 3.19 -36.19
N PRO A 487 -12.86 2.51 -35.67
CA PRO A 487 -13.05 1.06 -35.82
C PRO A 487 -13.00 0.58 -37.28
N GLU A 488 -13.59 1.33 -38.21
CA GLU A 488 -13.64 0.96 -39.63
C GLU A 488 -12.24 0.95 -40.28
N LYS A 489 -11.38 1.88 -39.86
CA LYS A 489 -9.98 1.96 -40.32
C LYS A 489 -9.13 0.88 -39.69
N VAL A 490 -9.39 0.54 -38.44
CA VAL A 490 -8.73 -0.56 -37.74
C VAL A 490 -9.10 -1.88 -38.42
N GLU A 491 -10.39 -2.12 -38.66
CA GLU A 491 -10.87 -3.32 -39.33
C GLU A 491 -10.26 -3.47 -40.73
N ALA A 492 -10.26 -2.40 -41.53
CA ALA A 492 -9.65 -2.38 -42.84
C ALA A 492 -8.15 -2.69 -42.81
N ALA A 493 -7.42 -2.13 -41.82
CA ALA A 493 -5.99 -2.36 -41.65
C ALA A 493 -5.66 -3.79 -41.18
N LEU A 494 -6.50 -4.35 -40.31
CA LEU A 494 -6.31 -5.69 -39.77
C LEU A 494 -6.84 -6.81 -40.67
N LYS A 495 -7.76 -6.48 -41.61
CA LYS A 495 -8.40 -7.49 -42.48
C LYS A 495 -7.40 -8.41 -43.19
N PRO A 496 -6.32 -7.91 -43.85
CA PRO A 496 -5.36 -8.80 -44.52
C PRO A 496 -4.69 -9.81 -43.59
N PHE A 497 -4.44 -9.41 -42.33
CA PHE A 497 -3.84 -10.27 -41.31
C PHE A 497 -4.86 -11.28 -40.78
N ASN A 498 -6.07 -10.82 -40.50
CA ASN A 498 -7.16 -11.67 -40.02
C ASN A 498 -7.53 -12.73 -41.05
N ASP A 499 -7.54 -12.37 -42.34
CA ASP A 499 -7.79 -13.31 -43.43
C ASP A 499 -6.69 -14.40 -43.53
N GLN A 500 -5.43 -14.08 -43.16
CA GLN A 500 -4.33 -15.04 -43.05
C GLN A 500 -4.40 -15.90 -41.79
N LEU A 501 -4.83 -15.32 -40.65
CA LEU A 501 -4.92 -16.01 -39.38
C LEU A 501 -6.10 -16.98 -39.32
N LYS A 502 -7.23 -16.64 -39.96
CA LYS A 502 -8.46 -17.43 -39.89
C LYS A 502 -8.27 -18.93 -40.20
N PRO A 503 -7.59 -19.33 -41.29
CA PRO A 503 -7.38 -20.75 -41.56
C PRO A 503 -6.48 -21.43 -40.51
N LEU A 504 -5.51 -20.71 -39.95
CA LEU A 504 -4.65 -21.23 -38.86
C LEU A 504 -5.44 -21.42 -37.56
N ASP A 505 -6.34 -20.49 -37.25
CA ASP A 505 -7.22 -20.60 -36.07
C ASP A 505 -8.21 -21.77 -36.21
N GLU A 506 -8.78 -21.96 -37.40
CA GLU A 506 -9.64 -23.10 -37.68
C GLU A 506 -8.89 -24.44 -37.59
N GLN A 507 -7.66 -24.48 -38.09
CA GLN A 507 -6.80 -25.66 -37.97
C GLN A 507 -6.43 -25.95 -36.49
N LEU A 508 -6.06 -24.93 -35.75
CA LEU A 508 -5.73 -25.05 -34.31
C LEU A 508 -6.92 -25.59 -33.52
N LYS A 509 -8.11 -25.03 -33.76
CA LYS A 509 -9.34 -25.49 -33.11
C LYS A 509 -9.63 -26.98 -33.39
N LYS A 510 -9.47 -27.42 -34.66
CA LYS A 510 -9.66 -28.84 -35.02
C LYS A 510 -8.65 -29.74 -34.28
N LEU A 511 -7.38 -29.34 -34.23
CA LEU A 511 -6.35 -30.09 -33.53
C LEU A 511 -6.60 -30.17 -32.00
N GLU A 512 -7.05 -29.09 -31.38
CA GLU A 512 -7.40 -29.06 -29.95
C GLU A 512 -8.66 -29.89 -29.63
N GLU A 513 -9.63 -29.95 -30.55
CA GLU A 513 -10.81 -30.83 -30.45
C GLU A 513 -10.40 -32.31 -30.59
N GLU A 514 -9.54 -32.63 -31.57
CA GLU A 514 -9.00 -33.98 -31.79
C GLU A 514 -8.21 -34.45 -30.56
N LYS A 515 -7.36 -33.58 -29.98
CA LYS A 515 -6.64 -33.85 -28.74
C LYS A 515 -7.58 -34.20 -27.60
N LYS A 516 -8.63 -33.38 -27.37
CA LYS A 516 -9.62 -33.63 -26.30
C LYS A 516 -10.31 -34.98 -26.41
N VAL A 517 -10.56 -35.44 -27.66
CA VAL A 517 -11.18 -36.75 -27.90
C VAL A 517 -10.22 -37.87 -27.51
N LEU A 518 -8.94 -37.76 -27.89
CA LEU A 518 -7.93 -38.76 -27.59
C LEU A 518 -7.59 -38.80 -26.08
N ASP A 519 -7.50 -37.66 -25.43
CA ASP A 519 -7.27 -37.59 -23.97
C ASP A 519 -8.42 -38.26 -23.19
N LYS A 520 -9.67 -38.10 -23.65
CA LYS A 520 -10.83 -38.78 -23.05
C LYS A 520 -10.81 -40.30 -23.29
N ALA A 521 -10.38 -40.72 -24.47
CA ALA A 521 -10.27 -42.16 -24.80
C ALA A 521 -9.14 -42.85 -24.01
N GLY A 522 -8.04 -42.12 -23.76
CA GLY A 522 -6.90 -42.62 -22.95
C GLY A 522 -7.21 -42.71 -21.46
N ASN A 523 -8.06 -41.86 -20.92
CA ASN A 523 -8.45 -41.89 -19.50
C ASN A 523 -9.62 -42.83 -19.18
N GLY A 524 -10.24 -43.47 -20.18
CA GLY A 524 -11.33 -44.44 -20.03
C GLY A 524 -10.91 -45.88 -19.97
N ALA A 525 -9.64 -46.21 -20.20
CA ALA A 525 -9.09 -47.57 -20.08
C ALA A 525 -8.66 -47.83 -18.62
N GLY A 526 -9.65 -48.12 -17.77
CA GLY A 526 -9.42 -48.78 -16.48
C GLY A 526 -8.72 -50.11 -16.67
N ALA A 527 -7.84 -50.45 -15.78
CA ALA A 527 -7.05 -51.68 -15.74
C ALA A 527 -7.94 -52.93 -15.90
N ASP A 528 -7.97 -53.49 -17.10
CA ASP A 528 -8.40 -54.85 -17.36
C ASP A 528 -7.33 -55.51 -18.23
N ASP A 529 -6.69 -56.50 -17.65
CA ASP A 529 -5.53 -57.24 -18.16
C ASP A 529 -5.97 -58.25 -19.22
N THR A 530 -6.63 -57.81 -20.31
CA THR A 530 -6.88 -58.68 -21.50
C THR A 530 -6.17 -58.11 -22.70
N PRO A 531 -5.43 -58.96 -23.46
CA PRO A 531 -4.72 -58.49 -24.64
C PRO A 531 -5.73 -58.14 -25.75
N HIS A 532 -5.90 -56.87 -26.02
CA HIS A 532 -6.66 -56.41 -27.19
C HIS A 532 -5.83 -56.44 -28.48
N PRO A 533 -6.44 -56.73 -29.60
CA PRO A 533 -5.73 -56.96 -30.84
C PRO A 533 -5.10 -55.68 -31.37
N VAL A 534 -3.94 -55.86 -31.94
CA VAL A 534 -3.07 -54.88 -32.63
C VAL A 534 -3.84 -53.74 -33.29
N ALA A 535 -3.59 -52.51 -32.84
CA ALA A 535 -4.08 -51.31 -33.47
C ALA A 535 -3.62 -51.23 -34.95
N ALA A 536 -4.56 -51.01 -35.84
CA ALA A 536 -4.31 -50.75 -37.25
C ALA A 536 -3.36 -49.57 -37.44
N HIS A 537 -2.41 -49.70 -38.33
CA HIS A 537 -1.50 -48.63 -38.75
C HIS A 537 -2.29 -47.36 -39.12
N GLY A 538 -2.10 -46.24 -38.34
CA GLY A 538 -2.57 -44.93 -38.77
C GLY A 538 -3.23 -44.04 -37.74
N THR A 539 -3.34 -44.39 -36.46
CA THR A 539 -3.92 -43.51 -35.42
C THR A 539 -2.86 -42.55 -34.92
N ARG A 540 -3.11 -41.27 -35.14
CA ARG A 540 -2.29 -40.15 -34.57
C ARG A 540 -2.30 -40.22 -33.05
N THR A 541 -1.13 -40.05 -32.46
CA THR A 541 -0.97 -39.97 -30.98
C THR A 541 -1.21 -38.56 -30.47
N VAL A 542 -1.50 -38.41 -29.19
CA VAL A 542 -1.57 -37.11 -28.53
C VAL A 542 -0.26 -36.31 -28.72
N GLN A 543 0.89 -37.00 -28.74
CA GLN A 543 2.20 -36.37 -28.99
C GLN A 543 2.33 -35.82 -30.42
N ASP A 544 1.77 -36.50 -31.40
CA ASP A 544 1.74 -36.01 -32.81
C ASP A 544 0.89 -34.76 -32.92
N ILE A 545 -0.27 -34.76 -32.27
CA ILE A 545 -1.17 -33.60 -32.28
C ILE A 545 -0.53 -32.43 -31.54
N ASP A 546 0.14 -32.64 -30.41
CA ASP A 546 0.87 -31.59 -29.70
C ASP A 546 2.02 -31.00 -30.54
N LYS A 547 2.65 -31.80 -31.38
CA LYS A 547 3.65 -31.31 -32.34
C LYS A 547 3.00 -30.40 -33.39
N ASP A 548 1.89 -30.85 -33.98
CA ASP A 548 1.17 -30.06 -34.96
C ASP A 548 0.59 -28.77 -34.40
N ILE A 549 0.05 -28.80 -33.18
CA ILE A 549 -0.39 -27.60 -32.45
C ILE A 549 0.77 -26.60 -32.28
N ARG A 550 1.95 -27.07 -31.93
CA ARG A 550 3.13 -26.21 -31.80
C ARG A 550 3.53 -25.59 -33.16
N GLU A 551 3.46 -26.38 -34.22
CA GLU A 551 3.80 -25.89 -35.57
C GLU A 551 2.81 -24.85 -36.05
N VAL A 552 1.49 -25.07 -35.90
CA VAL A 552 0.45 -24.09 -36.25
C VAL A 552 0.59 -22.83 -35.41
N LYS A 553 0.88 -22.95 -34.09
CA LYS A 553 1.12 -21.78 -33.21
C LYS A 553 2.36 -20.99 -33.63
N LYS A 554 3.34 -21.62 -34.23
CA LYS A 554 4.54 -20.93 -34.73
C LYS A 554 4.28 -20.18 -36.05
N GLN A 555 3.37 -20.71 -36.88
CA GLN A 555 2.95 -20.06 -38.15
C GLN A 555 1.99 -18.90 -37.90
N ARG A 556 1.21 -18.95 -36.81
CA ARG A 556 0.29 -17.91 -36.35
C ARG A 556 1.05 -16.71 -35.76
#